data_bfacc743d1e3047af1eff3cbd6bbcaa4
#
_entry.id   bfacc743d1e3047af1eff3cbd6bbcaa4
#
_cell.length_a   1.000
_cell.length_b   1.000
_cell.length_c   1.000
_cell.angle_alpha   90.00
_cell.angle_beta   90.00
_cell.angle_gamma   90.00
#
_symmetry.space_group_name_H-M   'P 1'
#
loop_
_entity.id
_entity.type
_entity.pdbx_description
1 polymer ?
#
loop_
_entity_poly.entity_id
_entity_poly.type
_entity_poly.pdbx_seq_one_letter_code
_entity_poly.pdbx_strand_id
1 'polypeptide(L)'
;MQPKLTGMADTGQVASAASSKDPTVGLRAVRSLRTLVERLEALQVGNARAQGWTWEQIAQLLGVTRQAVHKMYASGRGPLRRRA
;
A
#
# COMPACT_ATOMS: atom_id res chain seq x y z
N MET A 1 24.67 -7.89 -12.59
CA MET A 1 24.24 -7.55 -11.81
C MET A 1 23.04 -7.02 -11.91
N GLN A 2 22.33 -7.02 -11.34
CA GLN A 2 21.18 -6.65 -11.39
C GLN A 2 21.00 -5.40 -10.80
N PRO A 3 20.33 -4.79 -11.25
CA PRO A 3 20.15 -3.56 -10.83
C PRO A 3 19.45 -3.55 -9.64
N LYS A 4 19.61 -2.95 -8.94
CA LYS A 4 18.98 -2.97 -7.89
C LYS A 4 17.98 -2.05 -7.92
N LEU A 5 17.02 -2.13 -7.33
CA LEU A 5 16.01 -1.28 -7.24
C LEU A 5 16.42 -0.30 -6.33
N THR A 6 17.24 0.46 -6.74
CA THR A 6 17.71 1.33 -5.84
C THR A 6 16.72 2.20 -5.32
N GLY A 7 16.73 2.72 -4.32
CA GLY A 7 15.80 3.60 -3.79
C GLY A 7 14.64 2.90 -3.20
N MET A 8 14.50 1.66 -3.52
CA MET A 8 13.49 0.99 -3.04
C MET A 8 14.05 0.01 -2.19
N ALA A 9 13.77 -0.05 -1.03
CA ALA A 9 14.31 -0.99 -0.15
C ALA A 9 14.05 -2.34 -0.68
N ASP A 10 14.95 -3.19 -0.46
CA ASP A 10 14.76 -4.57 -0.81
C ASP A 10 13.61 -5.05 0.04
N THR A 11 12.50 -5.35 -0.57
CA THR A 11 11.32 -5.78 0.15
C THR A 11 11.59 -7.01 0.99
N GLY A 12 12.42 -7.91 0.52
CA GLY A 12 12.75 -9.08 1.30
C GLY A 12 13.48 -8.73 2.58
N GLN A 13 14.36 -7.75 2.51
CA GLN A 13 15.07 -7.33 3.70
C GLN A 13 14.15 -6.62 4.66
N VAL A 14 13.25 -5.79 4.16
CA VAL A 14 12.33 -5.08 5.04
C VAL A 14 11.39 -6.08 5.69
N ALA A 15 10.90 -7.05 4.92
CA ALA A 15 10.01 -8.05 5.47
C ALA A 15 10.71 -8.87 6.54
N SER A 16 11.97 -9.21 6.31
CA SER A 16 12.73 -9.94 7.29
C SER A 16 12.93 -9.13 8.56
N ALA A 17 13.22 -7.84 8.40
CA ALA A 17 13.40 -6.98 9.56
C ALA A 17 12.10 -6.83 10.36
N ALA A 18 10.96 -6.92 9.68
CA ALA A 18 9.68 -6.79 10.34
C ALA A 18 9.41 -7.95 11.30
N SER A 19 10.13 -9.06 11.15
CA SER A 19 9.98 -10.16 12.05
C SER A 19 11.08 -10.21 13.11
N SER A 20 11.86 -9.15 13.22
CA SER A 20 12.91 -9.08 14.21
C SER A 20 12.34 -9.15 15.61
N LYS A 21 13.08 -9.71 16.53
CA LYS A 21 12.64 -9.75 17.91
C LYS A 21 12.88 -8.41 18.59
N ASP A 22 13.65 -7.52 17.96
CA ASP A 22 13.88 -6.19 18.50
C ASP A 22 12.75 -5.31 18.01
N PRO A 23 11.86 -4.82 18.87
CA PRO A 23 10.71 -4.04 18.41
C PRO A 23 11.08 -2.74 17.70
N THR A 24 12.21 -2.17 18.03
CA THR A 24 12.61 -0.95 17.35
C THR A 24 12.86 -1.23 15.87
N VAL A 25 13.55 -2.32 15.59
CA VAL A 25 13.80 -2.71 14.21
C VAL A 25 12.51 -3.18 13.56
N GLY A 26 11.76 -4.02 14.27
CA GLY A 26 10.54 -4.59 13.72
C GLY A 26 9.49 -3.55 13.39
N LEU A 27 9.24 -2.63 14.30
CA LEU A 27 8.20 -1.63 14.07
C LEU A 27 8.58 -0.65 12.99
N ARG A 28 9.86 -0.32 12.91
CA ARG A 28 10.31 0.57 11.85
C ARG A 28 10.12 -0.09 10.49
N ALA A 29 10.42 -1.38 10.41
CA ALA A 29 10.24 -2.10 9.17
C ALA A 29 8.76 -2.22 8.80
N VAL A 30 7.91 -2.46 9.78
CA VAL A 30 6.48 -2.52 9.54
C VAL A 30 5.97 -1.21 8.97
N ARG A 31 6.47 -0.10 9.50
CA ARG A 31 6.06 1.20 9.00
C ARG A 31 6.45 1.36 7.54
N SER A 32 7.66 0.92 7.18
CA SER A 32 8.11 1.01 5.80
C SER A 32 7.26 0.17 4.88
N LEU A 33 6.90 -1.04 5.32
CA LEU A 33 6.05 -1.90 4.52
C LEU A 33 4.67 -1.31 4.35
N ARG A 34 4.15 -0.70 5.40
CA ARG A 34 2.83 -0.10 5.32
C ARG A 34 2.80 1.00 4.27
N THR A 35 3.84 1.83 4.25
CA THR A 35 3.93 2.90 3.27
C THR A 35 3.98 2.34 1.85
N LEU A 36 4.73 1.27 1.65
CA LEU A 36 4.83 0.66 0.34
C LEU A 36 3.48 0.10 -0.08
N VAL A 37 2.81 -0.60 0.82
CA VAL A 37 1.51 -1.17 0.51
C VAL A 37 0.50 -0.08 0.16
N GLU A 38 0.53 1.04 0.87
CA GLU A 38 -0.38 2.13 0.57
C GLU A 38 -0.16 2.68 -0.83
N ARG A 39 1.08 2.78 -1.24
CA ARG A 39 1.36 3.26 -2.59
C ARG A 39 0.90 2.28 -3.65
N LEU A 40 1.15 1.01 -3.42
CA LEU A 40 0.74 -0.01 -4.36
C LEU A 40 -0.77 -0.10 -4.43
N GLU A 41 -1.43 0.04 -3.29
CA GLU A 41 -2.87 0.01 -3.25
C GLU A 41 -3.46 1.16 -4.07
N ALA A 42 -2.94 2.36 -3.88
CA ALA A 42 -3.44 3.51 -4.63
C ALA A 42 -3.25 3.30 -6.13
N LEU A 43 -2.11 2.74 -6.51
CA LEU A 43 -1.85 2.47 -7.91
C LEU A 43 -2.86 1.47 -8.48
N GLN A 44 -3.11 0.40 -7.76
CA GLN A 44 -4.01 -0.62 -8.25
C GLN A 44 -5.47 -0.16 -8.25
N VAL A 45 -5.86 0.64 -7.28
CA VAL A 45 -7.20 1.20 -7.28
C VAL A 45 -7.36 2.09 -8.52
N GLY A 46 -6.35 2.87 -8.82
CA GLY A 46 -6.39 3.70 -10.02
C GLY A 46 -6.52 2.88 -11.29
N ASN A 47 -5.76 1.79 -11.37
CA ASN A 47 -5.83 0.90 -12.52
C ASN A 47 -7.22 0.29 -12.66
N ALA A 48 -7.78 -0.15 -11.55
CA ALA A 48 -9.09 -0.77 -11.56
C ALA A 48 -10.16 0.21 -12.02
N ARG A 49 -10.11 1.42 -11.50
CA ARG A 49 -11.10 2.42 -11.89
C ARG A 49 -10.96 2.77 -13.36
N ALA A 50 -9.74 2.87 -13.84
CA ALA A 50 -9.52 3.15 -15.25
C ALA A 50 -10.07 2.04 -16.14
N GLN A 51 -10.16 0.84 -15.61
CA GLN A 51 -10.70 -0.28 -16.36
C GLN A 51 -12.19 -0.50 -16.11
N GLY A 52 -12.81 0.43 -15.41
CA GLY A 52 -14.26 0.39 -15.22
C GLY A 52 -14.75 -0.43 -14.04
N TRP A 53 -13.87 -0.78 -13.13
CA TRP A 53 -14.29 -1.54 -11.96
C TRP A 53 -15.15 -0.69 -11.04
N THR A 54 -16.12 -1.34 -10.42
CA THR A 54 -16.93 -0.65 -9.43
C THR A 54 -16.17 -0.62 -8.09
N TRP A 55 -16.59 0.27 -7.23
CA TRP A 55 -15.98 0.34 -5.91
C TRP A 55 -16.20 -0.95 -5.15
N GLU A 56 -17.32 -1.60 -5.38
CA GLU A 56 -17.59 -2.85 -4.71
C GLU A 56 -16.65 -3.94 -5.15
N GLN A 57 -16.34 -4.01 -6.42
CA GLN A 57 -15.39 -4.99 -6.91
C GLN A 57 -14.00 -4.77 -6.32
N ILE A 58 -13.61 -3.51 -6.25
CA ILE A 58 -12.31 -3.17 -5.68
C ILE A 58 -12.28 -3.56 -4.21
N ALA A 59 -13.33 -3.20 -3.48
CA ALA A 59 -13.39 -3.48 -2.06
C ALA A 59 -13.30 -4.97 -1.78
N GLN A 60 -13.96 -5.77 -2.60
CA GLN A 60 -13.94 -7.20 -2.41
C GLN A 60 -12.54 -7.76 -2.52
N LEU A 61 -11.78 -7.31 -3.48
CA LEU A 61 -10.43 -7.82 -3.62
C LEU A 61 -9.48 -7.29 -2.56
N LEU A 62 -9.74 -6.09 -2.07
CA LEU A 62 -8.91 -5.53 -1.01
C LEU A 62 -9.30 -6.06 0.36
N GLY A 63 -10.43 -6.70 0.47
CA GLY A 63 -10.87 -7.22 1.76
C GLY A 63 -11.39 -6.15 2.70
N VAL A 64 -11.94 -5.07 2.15
CA VAL A 64 -12.48 -4.00 2.97
C VAL A 64 -13.89 -3.71 2.51
N THR A 65 -14.59 -2.82 3.19
CA THR A 65 -15.95 -2.49 2.79
C THR A 65 -15.94 -1.51 1.64
N ARG A 66 -17.04 -1.53 0.88
CA ARG A 66 -17.18 -0.60 -0.22
C ARG A 66 -17.09 0.83 0.28
N GLN A 67 -17.71 1.10 1.43
CA GLN A 67 -17.67 2.42 1.99
C GLN A 67 -16.27 2.86 2.32
N ALA A 68 -15.46 1.97 2.85
CA ALA A 68 -14.09 2.33 3.22
C ALA A 68 -13.27 2.72 1.99
N VAL A 69 -13.36 1.94 0.92
CA VAL A 69 -12.53 2.24 -0.24
C VAL A 69 -13.07 3.47 -0.96
N HIS A 70 -14.38 3.62 -0.99
CA HIS A 70 -14.96 4.79 -1.62
C HIS A 70 -14.56 6.07 -0.88
N LYS A 71 -14.59 6.01 0.45
CA LYS A 71 -14.20 7.15 1.23
C LYS A 71 -12.75 7.52 1.00
N MET A 72 -11.88 6.55 0.88
CA MET A 72 -10.48 6.83 0.68
C MET A 72 -10.14 7.34 -0.70
N TYR A 73 -10.78 6.81 -1.71
CA TYR A 73 -10.33 7.09 -3.06
C TYR A 73 -11.28 7.87 -3.96
N ALA A 74 -12.57 7.83 -3.68
CA ALA A 74 -13.51 8.48 -4.57
C ALA A 74 -13.33 9.99 -4.63
N SER A 75 -12.86 10.58 -3.57
CA SER A 75 -12.69 12.02 -3.56
C SER A 75 -11.31 12.42 -4.07
N GLY A 76 -10.54 11.47 -4.54
CA GLY A 76 -9.23 11.79 -5.00
C GLY A 76 -8.20 11.88 -3.92
N ARG A 77 -8.60 11.53 -2.69
CA ARG A 77 -7.70 11.66 -1.65
C ARG A 77 -7.21 10.41 -1.25
N GLY A 78 -6.65 9.55 -1.41
CA GLY A 78 -6.15 8.32 -0.92
C GLY A 78 -5.13 8.58 0.15
N PRO A 79 -4.60 7.53 0.74
CA PRO A 79 -3.62 7.66 1.79
C PRO A 79 -2.41 8.49 1.40
N LEU A 80 -2.10 8.45 0.12
CA LEU A 80 -0.94 9.15 -0.33
C LEU A 80 -1.18 10.62 -0.45
N ARG A 81 -2.41 11.05 -0.45
CA ARG A 81 -2.68 12.36 -0.61
C ARG A 81 -3.10 13.01 0.59
N ARG A 82 -3.10 12.52 1.54
CA ARG A 82 -3.56 12.99 2.69
C ARG A 82 -3.13 14.24 2.99
N ARG A 83 -3.12 15.11 3.10
CA ARG A 83 -2.82 16.16 3.33
C ARG A 83 -2.54 16.69 3.61
N ALA A 84 -2.55 17.00 3.53
CA ALA A 84 -2.23 17.57 3.75
C ALA A 84 -2.23 18.37 4.18
#